data_4dc707d40f37edf2f1b3cf6c8b53c774
#
_entry.id   4dc707d40f37edf2f1b3cf6c8b53c774
#
_cell.length_a   1.000
_cell.length_b   1.000
_cell.length_c   1.000
_cell.angle_alpha   90.00
_cell.angle_beta   90.00
_cell.angle_gamma   90.00
#
_symmetry.space_group_name_H-M   'P 1'
#
loop_
_entity.id
_entity.type
_entity.pdbx_description
1 polymer ?
#
loop_
_entity_poly.entity_id
_entity_poly.type
_entity_poly.pdbx_seq_one_letter_code
_entity_poly.pdbx_strand_id
1 'polypeptide(L)'
;MAIELHDLKPAPGAHKTKTRVGRGEGSKGKTAGRGTKGTGARKNVPEFFAGGQMPIHMQAPKLGGFHNPFRTEYQIVNLDKLSALFPEGGTVGVADLVAHGAVRAGHPVKVLGDGEITVALQVSADAFSGSAKTKIAAAGGSTTAL
;
A
#
# COMPACT_ATOMS: atom_id res chain seq x y z
N MET A 1 -25.82 29.97 13.05
CA MET A 1 -26.54 29.68 11.80
C MET A 1 -26.33 28.19 11.50
N ALA A 2 -27.41 27.48 11.16
CA ALA A 2 -27.29 26.10 10.71
C ALA A 2 -26.70 26.11 9.28
N ILE A 3 -25.73 25.26 9.01
CA ILE A 3 -25.14 25.09 7.66
C ILE A 3 -26.12 24.23 6.85
N GLU A 4 -26.60 24.75 5.73
CA GLU A 4 -27.47 24.03 4.81
C GLU A 4 -26.68 23.45 3.64
N LEU A 5 -27.28 22.49 2.92
CA LEU A 5 -26.59 21.75 1.85
C LEU A 5 -26.04 22.65 0.72
N HIS A 6 -26.76 23.77 0.44
CA HIS A 6 -26.33 24.73 -0.58
C HIS A 6 -25.20 25.66 -0.12
N ASP A 7 -24.89 25.70 1.17
CA ASP A 7 -23.77 26.46 1.74
C ASP A 7 -22.43 25.72 1.60
N LEU A 8 -22.48 24.40 1.33
CA LEU A 8 -21.31 23.58 1.12
C LEU A 8 -20.57 24.00 -0.16
N LYS A 9 -19.49 24.73 0.01
CA LYS A 9 -18.63 25.18 -1.09
C LYS A 9 -17.19 24.72 -0.84
N PRO A 10 -16.46 24.31 -1.90
CA PRO A 10 -15.05 24.04 -1.75
C PRO A 10 -14.28 25.29 -1.33
N ALA A 11 -13.13 25.12 -0.70
CA ALA A 11 -12.27 26.24 -0.34
C ALA A 11 -11.95 27.12 -1.56
N PRO A 12 -11.83 28.46 -1.40
CA PRO A 12 -11.47 29.35 -2.49
C PRO A 12 -10.19 28.89 -3.19
N GLY A 13 -10.24 28.74 -4.53
CA GLY A 13 -9.12 28.25 -5.34
C GLY A 13 -9.01 26.71 -5.49
N ALA A 14 -9.78 25.92 -4.75
CA ALA A 14 -9.78 24.45 -4.89
C ALA A 14 -10.35 23.99 -6.23
N HIS A 15 -11.23 24.78 -6.83
CA HIS A 15 -11.81 24.49 -8.14
C HIS A 15 -11.45 25.59 -9.14
N LYS A 16 -10.77 25.20 -10.22
CA LYS A 16 -10.40 26.11 -11.30
C LYS A 16 -11.21 25.83 -12.55
N THR A 17 -11.89 26.84 -13.07
CA THR A 17 -12.67 26.72 -14.30
C THR A 17 -11.78 26.30 -15.47
N LYS A 18 -12.21 25.27 -16.21
CA LYS A 18 -11.48 24.78 -17.39
C LYS A 18 -11.35 25.87 -18.45
N THR A 19 -10.14 26.16 -18.88
CA THR A 19 -9.90 27.11 -19.97
C THR A 19 -10.41 26.55 -21.29
N ARG A 20 -11.34 27.25 -21.93
CA ARG A 20 -11.86 26.91 -23.25
C ARG A 20 -10.95 27.47 -24.32
N VAL A 21 -10.24 26.61 -25.05
CA VAL A 21 -9.32 27.02 -26.12
C VAL A 21 -10.07 27.26 -27.46
N GLY A 22 -9.47 28.03 -28.37
CA GLY A 22 -10.06 28.29 -29.67
C GLY A 22 -11.32 29.18 -29.65
N ARG A 23 -11.46 30.06 -28.65
CA ARG A 23 -12.61 30.96 -28.47
C ARG A 23 -12.29 32.42 -28.72
N GLY A 24 -11.30 32.71 -29.53
CA GLY A 24 -10.85 34.07 -29.86
C GLY A 24 -9.49 34.40 -29.32
N GLU A 25 -8.96 35.56 -29.68
CA GLU A 25 -7.57 35.94 -29.38
C GLU A 25 -7.35 36.38 -27.93
N GLY A 26 -8.40 36.77 -27.21
CA GLY A 26 -8.35 37.14 -25.78
C GLY A 26 -8.03 36.00 -24.82
N SER A 27 -7.89 34.77 -25.32
CA SER A 27 -7.50 33.59 -24.57
C SER A 27 -6.48 32.76 -25.38
N LYS A 28 -6.37 31.46 -25.18
CA LYS A 28 -5.61 30.57 -26.07
C LYS A 28 -6.36 30.34 -27.40
N GLY A 29 -6.48 31.42 -28.19
CA GLY A 29 -7.20 31.47 -29.46
C GLY A 29 -6.50 30.77 -30.60
N LYS A 30 -6.43 31.36 -31.74
CA LYS A 30 -5.84 30.97 -33.05
C LYS A 30 -5.39 29.52 -33.22
N THR A 31 -4.33 29.09 -32.53
CA THR A 31 -3.76 27.71 -32.61
C THR A 31 -4.14 26.82 -31.41
N ALA A 32 -4.89 27.34 -30.45
CA ALA A 32 -5.31 26.62 -29.23
C ALA A 32 -4.16 25.98 -28.43
N GLY A 33 -2.93 26.57 -28.54
CA GLY A 33 -1.72 26.07 -27.92
C GLY A 33 -1.04 24.90 -28.64
N ARG A 34 -1.50 24.53 -29.84
CA ARG A 34 -0.94 23.41 -30.62
C ARG A 34 0.20 23.80 -31.59
N GLY A 35 0.43 25.08 -31.81
CA GLY A 35 1.37 25.56 -32.84
C GLY A 35 0.81 25.48 -34.27
N THR A 36 1.68 25.65 -35.27
CA THR A 36 1.24 25.82 -36.67
C THR A 36 1.41 24.58 -37.55
N LYS A 37 2.41 23.78 -37.35
CA LYS A 37 2.72 22.56 -38.14
C LYS A 37 2.98 21.37 -37.24
N GLY A 38 2.93 20.16 -37.78
CA GLY A 38 3.17 18.90 -37.08
C GLY A 38 1.90 18.10 -36.83
N THR A 39 2.07 16.85 -36.47
CA THR A 39 0.97 15.91 -36.26
C THR A 39 0.07 16.32 -35.08
N GLY A 40 0.66 16.82 -34.00
CA GLY A 40 -0.07 17.28 -32.84
C GLY A 40 -0.95 18.50 -33.06
N ALA A 41 -0.67 19.31 -34.12
CA ALA A 41 -1.50 20.44 -34.52
C ALA A 41 -2.78 20.01 -35.25
N ARG A 42 -2.80 18.86 -35.88
CA ARG A 42 -3.89 18.40 -36.75
C ARG A 42 -4.74 17.27 -36.16
N LYS A 43 -4.12 16.37 -35.40
CA LYS A 43 -4.80 15.25 -34.74
C LYS A 43 -4.15 14.92 -33.41
N ASN A 44 -4.82 14.11 -32.64
CA ASN A 44 -4.23 13.56 -31.41
C ASN A 44 -3.30 12.40 -31.80
N VAL A 45 -2.10 12.40 -31.23
CA VAL A 45 -1.15 11.30 -31.33
C VAL A 45 -1.35 10.41 -30.11
N PRO A 46 -1.45 9.09 -30.26
CA PRO A 46 -1.50 8.18 -29.12
C PRO A 46 -0.28 8.36 -28.21
N GLU A 47 -0.46 8.29 -26.89
CA GLU A 47 0.62 8.49 -25.92
C GLU A 47 1.78 7.50 -26.07
N PHE A 48 1.46 6.28 -26.53
CA PHE A 48 2.43 5.22 -26.77
C PHE A 48 3.08 5.25 -28.16
N PHE A 49 2.80 6.27 -29.00
CA PHE A 49 3.37 6.36 -30.32
C PHE A 49 4.84 6.79 -30.28
N ALA A 50 5.73 5.90 -30.67
CA ALA A 50 7.18 6.06 -30.61
C ALA A 50 7.83 6.48 -31.96
N GLY A 51 7.05 6.94 -32.95
CA GLY A 51 7.58 7.45 -34.22
C GLY A 51 8.28 6.41 -35.11
N GLY A 52 7.89 5.14 -35.02
CA GLY A 52 8.50 4.02 -35.74
C GLY A 52 9.62 3.31 -34.97
N GLN A 53 10.03 3.83 -33.83
CA GLN A 53 10.90 3.11 -32.89
C GLN A 53 10.12 2.00 -32.21
N MET A 54 10.82 0.94 -31.81
CA MET A 54 10.25 -0.15 -31.02
C MET A 54 9.62 0.39 -29.73
N PRO A 55 8.31 0.15 -29.48
CA PRO A 55 7.64 0.63 -28.27
C PRO A 55 8.27 0.06 -26.99
N ILE A 56 8.20 0.78 -25.89
CA ILE A 56 8.87 0.45 -24.64
C ILE A 56 8.48 -0.96 -24.09
N HIS A 57 7.23 -1.38 -24.30
CA HIS A 57 6.77 -2.72 -23.90
C HIS A 57 7.42 -3.85 -24.71
N MET A 58 7.93 -3.56 -25.91
CA MET A 58 8.70 -4.50 -26.72
C MET A 58 10.20 -4.42 -26.47
N GLN A 59 10.69 -3.25 -26.02
CA GLN A 59 12.11 -3.09 -25.64
C GLN A 59 12.42 -3.72 -24.29
N ALA A 60 11.44 -3.73 -23.39
CA ALA A 60 11.64 -4.33 -22.07
C ALA A 60 11.92 -5.83 -22.17
N PRO A 61 12.96 -6.34 -21.50
CA PRO A 61 13.22 -7.77 -21.48
C PRO A 61 12.04 -8.52 -20.83
N LYS A 62 11.77 -9.72 -21.34
CA LYS A 62 10.78 -10.60 -20.70
C LYS A 62 11.26 -10.99 -19.31
N LEU A 63 10.37 -10.93 -18.34
CA LEU A 63 10.65 -11.43 -16.99
C LEU A 63 10.87 -12.94 -17.07
N GLY A 64 12.08 -13.38 -16.72
CA GLY A 64 12.42 -14.80 -16.60
C GLY A 64 12.05 -15.36 -15.22
N GLY A 65 12.26 -16.67 -15.07
CA GLY A 65 12.00 -17.38 -13.82
C GLY A 65 10.57 -17.93 -13.71
N PHE A 66 10.28 -18.47 -12.55
CA PHE A 66 8.98 -19.04 -12.21
C PHE A 66 8.61 -18.70 -10.77
N HIS A 67 7.32 -18.66 -10.49
CA HIS A 67 6.81 -18.55 -9.13
C HIS A 67 6.68 -19.94 -8.53
N ASN A 68 7.29 -20.16 -7.35
CA ASN A 68 7.16 -21.42 -6.63
C ASN A 68 5.70 -21.62 -6.16
N PRO A 69 4.94 -22.57 -6.72
CA PRO A 69 3.54 -22.80 -6.32
C PRO A 69 3.40 -23.39 -4.90
N PHE A 70 4.49 -23.94 -4.34
CA PHE A 70 4.53 -24.52 -2.99
C PHE A 70 5.09 -23.56 -1.95
N ARG A 71 5.15 -22.27 -2.25
CA ARG A 71 5.60 -21.25 -1.29
C ARG A 71 4.64 -21.16 -0.12
N THR A 72 5.15 -21.39 1.09
CA THR A 72 4.38 -21.14 2.32
C THR A 72 4.35 -19.64 2.63
N GLU A 73 3.17 -19.06 2.64
CA GLU A 73 2.96 -17.65 2.97
C GLU A 73 2.45 -17.54 4.41
N TYR A 74 3.26 -16.92 5.26
CA TYR A 74 2.91 -16.66 6.65
C TYR A 74 2.19 -15.32 6.79
N GLN A 75 1.19 -15.27 7.66
CA GLN A 75 0.71 -14.00 8.19
C GLN A 75 1.68 -13.50 9.25
N ILE A 76 2.02 -12.24 9.16
CA ILE A 76 3.04 -11.63 10.01
C ILE A 76 2.37 -10.88 11.15
N VAL A 77 2.87 -11.11 12.38
CA VAL A 77 2.52 -10.35 13.57
C VAL A 77 3.80 -9.81 14.20
N ASN A 78 3.89 -8.51 14.39
CA ASN A 78 5.03 -7.84 15.01
C ASN A 78 4.85 -7.70 16.52
N LEU A 79 5.94 -7.55 17.26
CA LEU A 79 5.90 -7.40 18.72
C LEU A 79 5.13 -6.17 19.18
N ASP A 80 5.19 -5.05 18.44
CA ASP A 80 4.37 -3.86 18.72
C ASP A 80 2.88 -4.19 18.75
N LYS A 81 2.43 -4.97 17.77
CA LYS A 81 1.04 -5.37 17.68
C LYS A 81 0.65 -6.30 18.82
N LEU A 82 1.55 -7.22 19.22
CA LEU A 82 1.33 -8.09 20.38
C LEU A 82 1.24 -7.30 21.68
N SER A 83 2.14 -6.36 21.91
CA SER A 83 2.11 -5.52 23.11
C SER A 83 0.86 -4.62 23.19
N ALA A 84 0.38 -4.14 22.03
CA ALA A 84 -0.84 -3.33 21.98
C ALA A 84 -2.12 -4.14 22.21
N LEU A 85 -2.17 -5.40 21.75
CA LEU A 85 -3.33 -6.28 21.90
C LEU A 85 -3.39 -6.95 23.29
N PHE A 86 -2.23 -7.22 23.90
CA PHE A 86 -2.11 -7.93 25.19
C PHE A 86 -1.27 -7.13 26.20
N PRO A 87 -1.76 -5.97 26.65
CA PRO A 87 -1.01 -5.11 27.56
C PRO A 87 -0.83 -5.71 28.95
N GLU A 88 -1.68 -6.63 29.36
CA GLU A 88 -1.63 -7.32 30.66
C GLU A 88 -0.74 -8.56 30.66
N GLY A 89 -0.25 -8.97 29.49
CA GLY A 89 0.52 -10.20 29.35
C GLY A 89 -0.34 -11.45 29.29
N GLY A 90 0.30 -12.62 29.45
CA GLY A 90 -0.38 -13.91 29.50
C GLY A 90 -0.06 -14.84 28.34
N THR A 91 -0.92 -15.83 28.10
CA THR A 91 -0.75 -16.83 27.04
C THR A 91 -1.48 -16.37 25.80
N VAL A 92 -0.79 -16.34 24.67
CA VAL A 92 -1.31 -15.90 23.37
C VAL A 92 -1.13 -17.03 22.35
N GLY A 93 -2.25 -17.59 21.91
CA GLY A 93 -2.30 -18.58 20.84
C GLY A 93 -2.75 -17.98 19.50
N VAL A 94 -2.69 -18.79 18.44
CA VAL A 94 -3.19 -18.39 17.12
C VAL A 94 -4.68 -18.07 17.16
N ALA A 95 -5.47 -18.79 17.98
CA ALA A 95 -6.90 -18.54 18.16
C ALA A 95 -7.19 -17.15 18.74
N ASP A 96 -6.39 -16.71 19.72
CA ASP A 96 -6.53 -15.39 20.33
C ASP A 96 -6.19 -14.27 19.34
N LEU A 97 -5.16 -14.48 18.52
CA LEU A 97 -4.78 -13.55 17.46
C LEU A 97 -5.88 -13.42 16.39
N VAL A 98 -6.60 -14.50 16.09
CA VAL A 98 -7.77 -14.49 15.20
C VAL A 98 -8.94 -13.74 15.85
N ALA A 99 -9.22 -14.00 17.13
CA ALA A 99 -10.30 -13.35 17.87
C ALA A 99 -10.11 -11.82 17.93
N HIS A 100 -8.88 -11.36 18.14
CA HIS A 100 -8.52 -9.93 18.09
C HIS A 100 -8.36 -9.35 16.68
N GLY A 101 -8.58 -10.14 15.63
CA GLY A 101 -8.48 -9.70 14.23
C GLY A 101 -7.04 -9.36 13.79
N ALA A 102 -6.03 -9.84 14.51
CA ALA A 102 -4.63 -9.67 14.16
C ALA A 102 -4.24 -10.48 12.94
N VAL A 103 -4.79 -11.68 12.81
CA VAL A 103 -4.58 -12.64 11.72
C VAL A 103 -5.90 -13.26 11.27
N ARG A 104 -5.89 -13.85 10.08
CA ARG A 104 -7.04 -14.58 9.53
C ARG A 104 -6.90 -16.06 9.84
N ALA A 105 -8.01 -16.74 10.10
CA ALA A 105 -8.02 -18.18 10.31
C ALA A 105 -7.55 -18.97 9.08
N GLY A 106 -6.93 -20.12 9.30
CA GLY A 106 -6.54 -21.05 8.22
C GLY A 106 -5.20 -20.73 7.53
N HIS A 107 -4.43 -19.78 8.02
CA HIS A 107 -3.11 -19.46 7.51
C HIS A 107 -2.05 -19.56 8.60
N PRO A 108 -0.83 -20.02 8.28
CA PRO A 108 0.25 -20.09 9.25
C PRO A 108 0.70 -18.69 9.68
N VAL A 109 1.04 -18.56 10.96
CA VAL A 109 1.40 -17.30 11.60
C VAL A 109 2.88 -17.25 11.93
N LYS A 110 3.53 -16.15 11.59
CA LYS A 110 4.94 -15.90 11.94
C LYS A 110 5.08 -14.62 12.77
N VAL A 111 5.71 -14.74 13.92
CA VAL A 111 6.01 -13.59 14.79
C VAL A 111 7.37 -13.00 14.44
N LEU A 112 7.39 -11.70 14.16
CA LEU A 112 8.59 -10.93 13.85
C LEU A 112 8.93 -9.97 14.98
N GLY A 113 10.23 -9.72 15.14
CA GLY A 113 10.79 -8.91 16.24
C GLY A 113 10.82 -7.41 15.98
N ASP A 114 9.90 -6.89 15.16
CA ASP A 114 9.74 -5.46 14.99
C ASP A 114 8.96 -4.88 16.16
N GLY A 115 9.44 -3.73 16.67
CA GLY A 115 8.92 -3.10 17.88
C GLY A 115 9.53 -3.61 19.18
N GLU A 116 8.96 -3.15 20.29
CA GLU A 116 9.40 -3.47 21.64
C GLU A 116 8.28 -4.17 22.43
N ILE A 117 8.68 -5.08 23.28
CA ILE A 117 7.79 -5.78 24.21
C ILE A 117 8.32 -5.59 25.63
N THR A 118 7.47 -5.10 26.51
CA THR A 118 7.78 -4.83 27.93
C THR A 118 7.10 -5.82 28.88
N VAL A 119 6.15 -6.60 28.35
CA VAL A 119 5.30 -7.48 29.14
C VAL A 119 5.67 -8.94 28.85
N ALA A 120 5.66 -9.78 29.86
CA ALA A 120 5.92 -11.21 29.72
C ALA A 120 4.75 -11.89 29.00
N LEU A 121 5.00 -12.40 27.79
CA LEU A 121 4.03 -13.13 26.98
C LEU A 121 4.50 -14.55 26.67
N GLN A 122 3.59 -15.49 26.81
CA GLN A 122 3.78 -16.87 26.34
C GLN A 122 3.11 -17.01 24.97
N VAL A 123 3.90 -16.99 23.91
CA VAL A 123 3.38 -16.94 22.55
C VAL A 123 3.52 -18.29 21.84
N SER A 124 2.39 -18.82 21.32
CA SER A 124 2.34 -20.04 20.51
C SER A 124 2.01 -19.68 19.06
N ALA A 125 2.91 -19.97 18.13
CA ALA A 125 2.74 -19.66 16.70
C ALA A 125 3.54 -20.66 15.84
N ASP A 126 3.26 -20.71 14.52
CA ASP A 126 3.92 -21.63 13.60
C ASP A 126 5.43 -21.32 13.41
N ALA A 127 5.80 -20.05 13.42
CA ALA A 127 7.20 -19.66 13.25
C ALA A 127 7.53 -18.36 14.00
N PHE A 128 8.81 -18.21 14.35
CA PHE A 128 9.36 -17.02 15.01
C PHE A 128 10.64 -16.57 14.30
N SER A 129 10.89 -15.28 14.24
CA SER A 129 12.20 -14.76 13.88
C SER A 129 13.19 -14.87 15.06
N GLY A 130 14.50 -14.91 14.78
CA GLY A 130 15.52 -14.93 15.83
C GLY A 130 15.40 -13.73 16.77
N SER A 131 15.22 -12.52 16.23
CA SER A 131 15.02 -11.29 17.01
C SER A 131 13.76 -11.31 17.87
N ALA A 132 12.66 -11.90 17.38
CA ALA A 132 11.45 -12.04 18.19
C ALA A 132 11.67 -12.94 19.40
N LYS A 133 12.31 -14.10 19.21
CA LYS A 133 12.65 -15.02 20.32
C LYS A 133 13.49 -14.32 21.40
N THR A 134 14.53 -13.61 20.98
CA THR A 134 15.41 -12.89 21.88
C THR A 134 14.68 -11.82 22.69
N LYS A 135 13.84 -11.01 22.02
CA LYS A 135 13.06 -9.94 22.68
C LYS A 135 11.99 -10.48 23.63
N ILE A 136 11.26 -11.52 23.24
CA ILE A 136 10.25 -12.17 24.09
C ILE A 136 10.91 -12.79 25.32
N ALA A 137 12.03 -13.47 25.17
CA ALA A 137 12.79 -14.05 26.27
C ALA A 137 13.36 -12.96 27.22
N ALA A 138 13.87 -11.85 26.67
CA ALA A 138 14.36 -10.70 27.45
C ALA A 138 13.25 -10.05 28.28
N ALA A 139 11.99 -10.04 27.78
CA ALA A 139 10.83 -9.57 28.53
C ALA A 139 10.25 -10.59 29.53
N GLY A 140 10.93 -11.75 29.72
CA GLY A 140 10.49 -12.80 30.65
C GLY A 140 9.39 -13.73 30.09
N GLY A 141 9.14 -13.66 28.79
CA GLY A 141 8.18 -14.51 28.10
C GLY A 141 8.77 -15.81 27.55
N SER A 142 7.93 -16.64 26.94
CA SER A 142 8.32 -17.88 26.27
C SER A 142 7.70 -18.00 24.87
N THR A 143 8.38 -18.74 23.99
CA THR A 143 7.91 -18.98 22.62
C THR A 143 7.76 -20.48 22.36
N THR A 144 6.60 -20.91 21.87
CA THR A 144 6.31 -22.28 21.49
C THR A 144 5.99 -22.35 20.01
N ALA A 145 6.75 -23.12 19.25
CA ALA A 145 6.45 -23.40 17.84
C ALA A 145 5.46 -24.58 17.75
N LEU A 146 4.41 -24.41 16.95
CA LEU A 146 3.36 -25.40 16.72
C LEU A 146 3.78 -26.44 15.67
#